data_f006bff4a688197091c36b678d8cd9e6
#
_entry.id   f006bff4a688197091c36b678d8cd9e6
#
_cell.length_a   1.000
_cell.length_b   1.000
_cell.length_c   1.000
_cell.angle_alpha   90.00
_cell.angle_beta   90.00
_cell.angle_gamma   90.00
#
_symmetry.space_group_name_H-M   'P 1'
#
loop_
_entity.id
_entity.type
_entity.pdbx_description
1 polymer ?
#
loop_
_entity_poly.entity_id
_entity_poly.type
_entity_poly.pdbx_seq_one_letter_code
_entity_poly.pdbx_strand_id
1 'polypeptide(L)'
;MFDRGKNMAQKIILTGDRPTGKLHVGHYVGSLKRRVELQNSGEYDKIFIMIADAQALTDNADNPAKVRSNIMEVALDYLSVGIDPAKSDIFIQSYVTELTELTFYYMNLVTVSRLQRNPTVKSEIQMRNFETSIPVGFFCYPISQAADITAFHATTVPVGEDQMPMLCLLYTSPSPR
;
A
#
# COMPACT_ATOMS: atom_id res chain seq x y z
N MET A 1 -34.14 27.75 4.33
CA MET A 1 -33.37 27.55 3.08
C MET A 1 -32.07 26.84 3.48
N PHE A 2 -32.11 25.50 3.52
CA PHE A 2 -30.93 24.72 3.92
C PHE A 2 -30.03 24.58 2.67
N ASP A 3 -28.93 25.33 2.67
CA ASP A 3 -27.85 25.16 1.71
C ASP A 3 -27.19 23.78 1.97
N ARG A 4 -27.54 22.80 1.17
CA ARG A 4 -26.78 21.55 1.08
C ARG A 4 -25.52 21.87 0.27
N GLY A 5 -24.52 22.48 0.95
CA GLY A 5 -23.17 22.57 0.41
C GLY A 5 -22.79 21.17 -0.09
N LYS A 6 -22.46 21.07 -1.38
CA LYS A 6 -21.92 19.84 -1.99
C LYS A 6 -20.74 19.39 -1.13
N ASN A 7 -20.95 18.36 -0.33
CA ASN A 7 -19.87 17.66 0.35
C ASN A 7 -19.07 16.96 -0.74
N MET A 8 -18.13 17.69 -1.37
CA MET A 8 -17.18 17.07 -2.27
C MET A 8 -16.35 16.12 -1.42
N ALA A 9 -16.39 14.85 -1.76
CA ALA A 9 -15.58 13.84 -1.06
C ALA A 9 -14.11 14.30 -1.07
N GLN A 10 -13.46 14.25 0.10
CA GLN A 10 -12.04 14.61 0.21
C GLN A 10 -11.21 13.80 -0.79
N LYS A 11 -10.30 14.45 -1.47
CA LYS A 11 -9.34 13.80 -2.36
C LYS A 11 -8.12 13.38 -1.53
N ILE A 12 -8.00 12.09 -1.31
CA ILE A 12 -6.97 11.51 -0.45
C ILE A 12 -6.07 10.59 -1.28
N ILE A 13 -4.76 10.82 -1.21
CA ILE A 13 -3.75 9.91 -1.76
C ILE A 13 -3.26 8.99 -0.65
N LEU A 14 -3.16 7.70 -0.96
CA LEU A 14 -2.33 6.75 -0.22
C LEU A 14 -1.32 6.12 -1.17
N THR A 15 -0.06 6.15 -0.80
CA THR A 15 1.03 5.50 -1.53
C THR A 15 2.10 5.04 -0.53
N GLY A 16 3.04 4.22 -0.96
CA GLY A 16 4.12 3.77 -0.09
C GLY A 16 5.05 2.79 -0.75
N ASP A 17 6.11 2.42 -0.03
CA ASP A 17 7.08 1.43 -0.45
C ASP A 17 7.39 0.45 0.68
N ARG A 18 7.77 -0.76 0.32
CA ARG A 18 8.25 -1.76 1.28
C ARG A 18 9.73 -1.52 1.59
N PRO A 19 10.14 -1.43 2.86
CA PRO A 19 11.53 -1.18 3.24
C PRO A 19 12.39 -2.47 3.11
N THR A 20 12.50 -2.99 1.89
CA THR A 20 13.29 -4.18 1.57
C THR A 20 14.72 -3.87 1.17
N GLY A 21 15.05 -2.59 0.99
CA GLY A 21 16.36 -2.04 0.64
C GLY A 21 16.27 -0.53 0.46
N LYS A 22 17.41 0.10 0.16
CA LYS A 22 17.45 1.52 -0.23
C LYS A 22 16.69 1.74 -1.54
N LEU A 23 16.03 2.87 -1.65
CA LEU A 23 15.40 3.25 -2.91
C LEU A 23 16.49 3.66 -3.91
N HIS A 24 16.27 3.41 -5.17
CA HIS A 24 17.21 3.69 -6.24
C HIS A 24 16.55 4.52 -7.36
N VAL A 25 17.34 4.92 -8.36
CA VAL A 25 16.87 5.77 -9.47
C VAL A 25 15.61 5.21 -10.16
N GLY A 26 15.45 3.89 -10.23
CA GLY A 26 14.23 3.26 -10.76
C GLY A 26 12.98 3.62 -9.95
N HIS A 27 13.08 3.62 -8.61
CA HIS A 27 11.98 4.06 -7.74
C HIS A 27 11.70 5.56 -7.91
N TYR A 28 12.77 6.37 -8.06
CA TYR A 28 12.62 7.79 -8.29
C TYR A 28 11.81 8.09 -9.56
N VAL A 29 12.25 7.53 -10.69
CA VAL A 29 11.60 7.76 -11.99
C VAL A 29 10.21 7.10 -12.04
N GLY A 30 10.07 5.89 -11.49
CA GLY A 30 8.84 5.11 -11.57
C GLY A 30 7.72 5.59 -10.63
N SER A 31 8.06 6.20 -9.49
CA SER A 31 7.03 6.57 -8.52
C SER A 31 7.31 7.85 -7.72
N LEU A 32 8.52 8.03 -7.16
CA LEU A 32 8.76 9.12 -6.21
C LEU A 32 8.61 10.51 -6.83
N LYS A 33 9.14 10.70 -8.04
CA LYS A 33 8.98 11.95 -8.79
C LYS A 33 7.50 12.33 -8.91
N ARG A 34 6.65 11.36 -9.28
CA ARG A 34 5.21 11.60 -9.41
C ARG A 34 4.56 11.93 -8.08
N ARG A 35 5.00 11.33 -6.97
CA ARG A 35 4.49 11.66 -5.62
C ARG A 35 4.80 13.10 -5.24
N VAL A 36 6.03 13.58 -5.52
CA VAL A 36 6.42 14.98 -5.29
C VAL A 36 5.58 15.94 -6.15
N GLU A 37 5.33 15.60 -7.41
CA GLU A 37 4.45 16.39 -8.29
C GLU A 37 3.04 16.47 -7.72
N LEU A 38 2.46 15.34 -7.31
CA LEU A 38 1.11 15.29 -6.72
C LEU A 38 1.05 16.07 -5.41
N GLN A 39 2.08 15.96 -4.55
CA GLN A 39 2.19 16.73 -3.32
C GLN A 39 2.15 18.24 -3.58
N ASN A 40 2.81 18.69 -4.65
CA ASN A 40 2.93 20.11 -4.96
C ASN A 40 1.81 20.64 -5.87
N SER A 41 0.93 19.76 -6.36
CA SER A 41 -0.18 20.15 -7.24
C SER A 41 -1.26 20.98 -6.54
N GLY A 42 -1.43 20.79 -5.22
CA GLY A 42 -2.52 21.39 -4.46
C GLY A 42 -3.90 20.80 -4.76
N GLU A 43 -3.98 19.68 -5.50
CA GLU A 43 -5.24 19.04 -5.90
C GLU A 43 -5.83 18.11 -4.85
N TYR A 44 -5.07 17.76 -3.83
CA TYR A 44 -5.41 16.76 -2.82
C TYR A 44 -5.48 17.38 -1.43
N ASP A 45 -6.50 16.98 -0.68
CA ASP A 45 -6.72 17.46 0.68
C ASP A 45 -5.78 16.78 1.68
N LYS A 46 -5.41 15.52 1.41
CA LYS A 46 -4.47 14.73 2.23
C LYS A 46 -3.62 13.80 1.38
N ILE A 47 -2.39 13.63 1.82
CA ILE A 47 -1.42 12.73 1.19
C ILE A 47 -0.76 11.89 2.27
N PHE A 48 -1.03 10.59 2.24
CA PHE A 48 -0.44 9.60 3.14
C PHE A 48 0.64 8.81 2.41
N ILE A 49 1.83 8.74 2.99
CA ILE A 49 2.98 8.01 2.44
C ILE A 49 3.41 6.96 3.46
N MET A 50 3.13 5.71 3.15
CA MET A 50 3.34 4.57 4.02
C MET A 50 4.71 3.93 3.81
N ILE A 51 5.43 3.66 4.89
CA ILE A 51 6.54 2.72 4.90
C ILE A 51 5.95 1.36 5.30
N ALA A 52 5.77 0.48 4.32
CA ALA A 52 5.02 -0.77 4.46
C ALA A 52 5.89 -1.90 5.04
N ASP A 53 6.31 -1.75 6.29
CA ASP A 53 7.21 -2.67 6.98
C ASP A 53 6.55 -4.02 7.31
N ALA A 54 5.30 -4.03 7.74
CA ALA A 54 4.56 -5.27 7.98
C ALA A 54 4.37 -6.05 6.67
N GLN A 55 4.07 -5.37 5.57
CA GLN A 55 3.96 -6.01 4.27
C GLN A 55 5.31 -6.49 3.74
N ALA A 56 6.41 -5.82 4.06
CA ALA A 56 7.75 -6.27 3.70
C ALA A 56 8.11 -7.62 4.33
N LEU A 57 7.56 -7.93 5.51
CA LEU A 57 7.81 -9.21 6.19
C LEU A 57 7.16 -10.41 5.48
N THR A 58 6.20 -10.20 4.59
CA THR A 58 5.53 -11.32 3.88
C THR A 58 6.48 -12.15 3.01
N ASP A 59 7.58 -11.54 2.58
CA ASP A 59 8.63 -12.15 1.76
C ASP A 59 10.06 -11.94 2.30
N ASN A 60 10.21 -11.37 3.49
CA ASN A 60 11.48 -11.17 4.20
C ASN A 60 11.37 -11.58 5.68
N ALA A 61 10.54 -12.58 6.00
CA ALA A 61 10.33 -13.04 7.36
C ALA A 61 11.58 -13.67 7.99
N ASP A 62 12.49 -14.16 7.17
CA ASP A 62 13.79 -14.73 7.57
C ASP A 62 14.79 -13.66 8.03
N ASN A 63 14.59 -12.40 7.66
CA ASN A 63 15.48 -11.29 8.01
C ASN A 63 14.75 -10.01 8.44
N PRO A 64 14.01 -10.04 9.57
CA PRO A 64 13.26 -8.86 10.04
C PRO A 64 14.17 -7.70 10.45
N ALA A 65 15.42 -7.96 10.83
CA ALA A 65 16.40 -6.94 11.15
C ALA A 65 16.72 -6.06 9.94
N LYS A 66 16.81 -6.66 8.74
CA LYS A 66 16.97 -5.94 7.47
C LYS A 66 15.79 -5.00 7.21
N VAL A 67 14.55 -5.47 7.38
CA VAL A 67 13.36 -4.65 7.19
C VAL A 67 13.40 -3.45 8.15
N ARG A 68 13.68 -3.70 9.43
CA ARG A 68 13.78 -2.63 10.45
C ARG A 68 14.83 -1.59 10.13
N SER A 69 16.03 -2.00 9.71
CA SER A 69 17.11 -1.05 9.35
C SER A 69 16.76 -0.20 8.13
N ASN A 70 16.04 -0.75 7.17
CA ASN A 70 15.65 -0.03 5.96
C ASN A 70 14.48 0.94 6.14
N ILE A 71 13.73 0.90 7.24
CA ILE A 71 12.68 1.90 7.52
C ILE A 71 13.27 3.30 7.53
N MET A 72 14.38 3.50 8.23
CA MET A 72 15.04 4.80 8.31
C MET A 72 15.63 5.22 6.95
N GLU A 73 16.24 4.29 6.23
CA GLU A 73 16.79 4.56 4.90
C GLU A 73 15.70 5.03 3.92
N VAL A 74 14.56 4.34 3.88
CA VAL A 74 13.43 4.74 3.03
C VAL A 74 12.85 6.09 3.44
N ALA A 75 12.77 6.39 4.75
CA ALA A 75 12.33 7.70 5.22
C ALA A 75 13.27 8.81 4.77
N LEU A 76 14.59 8.58 4.86
CA LEU A 76 15.61 9.53 4.38
C LEU A 76 15.54 9.72 2.87
N ASP A 77 15.34 8.64 2.11
CA ASP A 77 15.16 8.70 0.67
C ASP A 77 13.93 9.56 0.29
N TYR A 78 12.80 9.40 1.00
CA TYR A 78 11.61 10.23 0.78
C TYR A 78 11.90 11.73 0.97
N LEU A 79 12.56 12.09 2.07
CA LEU A 79 12.94 13.48 2.33
C LEU A 79 13.92 14.01 1.28
N SER A 80 14.88 13.18 0.88
CA SER A 80 15.92 13.54 -0.10
C SER A 80 15.38 13.87 -1.48
N VAL A 81 14.28 13.22 -1.90
CA VAL A 81 13.64 13.47 -3.19
C VAL A 81 12.63 14.62 -3.16
N GLY A 82 12.38 15.21 -1.99
CA GLY A 82 11.53 16.39 -1.84
C GLY A 82 10.11 16.09 -1.33
N ILE A 83 9.87 14.92 -0.73
CA ILE A 83 8.66 14.72 0.08
C ILE A 83 8.77 15.62 1.31
N ASP A 84 7.77 16.47 1.50
CA ASP A 84 7.70 17.47 2.55
C ASP A 84 6.74 17.02 3.67
N PRO A 85 7.23 16.76 4.89
CA PRO A 85 6.40 16.36 6.01
C PRO A 85 5.35 17.42 6.45
N ALA A 86 5.50 18.66 6.00
CA ALA A 86 4.48 19.69 6.22
C ALA A 86 3.27 19.55 5.29
N LYS A 87 3.40 18.77 4.20
CA LYS A 87 2.37 18.57 3.17
C LYS A 87 1.87 17.14 3.09
N SER A 88 2.66 16.19 3.56
CA SER A 88 2.39 14.76 3.45
C SER A 88 2.65 14.05 4.77
N ASP A 89 1.72 13.23 5.21
CA ASP A 89 1.85 12.42 6.41
C ASP A 89 2.65 11.14 6.08
N ILE A 90 3.91 11.07 6.57
CA ILE A 90 4.75 9.87 6.43
C ILE A 90 4.54 9.01 7.68
N PHE A 91 4.20 7.74 7.51
CA PHE A 91 3.98 6.83 8.63
C PHE A 91 4.49 5.42 8.36
N ILE A 92 4.69 4.67 9.43
CA ILE A 92 5.11 3.26 9.39
C ILE A 92 3.86 2.40 9.57
N GLN A 93 3.64 1.44 8.67
CA GLN A 93 2.43 0.60 8.62
C GLN A 93 2.17 -0.13 9.94
N SER A 94 3.19 -0.72 10.54
CA SER A 94 3.06 -1.49 11.79
C SER A 94 2.66 -0.65 13.00
N TYR A 95 2.77 0.68 12.93
CA TYR A 95 2.37 1.57 14.02
C TYR A 95 0.88 1.93 13.97
N VAL A 96 0.19 1.59 12.88
CA VAL A 96 -1.28 1.70 12.73
C VAL A 96 -1.88 0.32 12.90
N THR A 97 -2.07 -0.10 14.14
CA THR A 97 -2.48 -1.48 14.50
C THR A 97 -3.83 -1.87 13.94
N GLU A 98 -4.71 -0.89 13.73
CA GLU A 98 -6.04 -1.03 13.16
C GLU A 98 -6.02 -1.60 11.72
N LEU A 99 -4.93 -1.40 10.98
CA LEU A 99 -4.75 -2.00 9.65
C LEU A 99 -4.70 -3.53 9.73
N THR A 100 -4.06 -4.06 10.76
CA THR A 100 -3.99 -5.51 10.99
C THR A 100 -5.36 -6.05 11.38
N GLU A 101 -6.08 -5.35 12.25
CA GLU A 101 -7.43 -5.71 12.65
C GLU A 101 -8.38 -5.72 11.45
N LEU A 102 -8.37 -4.67 10.64
CA LEU A 102 -9.18 -4.56 9.44
C LEU A 102 -8.83 -5.65 8.42
N THR A 103 -7.55 -5.98 8.26
CA THR A 103 -7.09 -7.10 7.43
C THR A 103 -7.74 -8.41 7.87
N PHE A 104 -7.78 -8.67 9.17
CA PHE A 104 -8.39 -9.88 9.71
C PHE A 104 -9.90 -9.93 9.41
N TYR A 105 -10.62 -8.82 9.55
CA TYR A 105 -12.03 -8.75 9.14
C TYR A 105 -12.20 -9.05 7.66
N TYR A 106 -11.37 -8.49 6.79
CA TYR A 106 -11.44 -8.71 5.35
C TYR A 106 -11.09 -10.15 4.94
N MET A 107 -10.25 -10.86 5.69
CA MET A 107 -9.98 -12.28 5.47
C MET A 107 -11.25 -13.13 5.53
N ASN A 108 -12.27 -12.71 6.27
CA ASN A 108 -13.55 -13.42 6.33
C ASN A 108 -14.44 -13.16 5.10
N LEU A 109 -14.13 -12.15 4.29
CA LEU A 109 -14.90 -11.77 3.09
C LEU A 109 -14.29 -12.27 1.79
N VAL A 110 -13.02 -12.70 1.82
CA VAL A 110 -12.26 -13.11 0.63
C VAL A 110 -11.97 -14.61 0.67
N THR A 111 -12.31 -15.31 -0.40
CA THR A 111 -12.03 -16.76 -0.50
C THR A 111 -10.63 -17.05 -1.02
N VAL A 112 -10.05 -18.18 -0.62
CA VAL A 112 -8.77 -18.70 -1.14
C VAL A 112 -8.79 -18.79 -2.66
N SER A 113 -9.87 -19.32 -3.24
CA SER A 113 -10.02 -19.44 -4.70
C SER A 113 -9.97 -18.10 -5.42
N ARG A 114 -10.38 -17.02 -4.76
CA ARG A 114 -10.34 -15.68 -5.34
C ARG A 114 -8.91 -15.15 -5.37
N LEU A 115 -8.16 -15.32 -4.28
CA LEU A 115 -6.74 -14.95 -4.23
C LEU A 115 -5.93 -15.75 -5.25
N GLN A 116 -6.17 -17.06 -5.37
CA GLN A 116 -5.49 -17.92 -6.34
C GLN A 116 -5.73 -17.52 -7.80
N ARG A 117 -6.84 -16.89 -8.11
CA ARG A 117 -7.15 -16.41 -9.46
C ARG A 117 -6.55 -15.04 -9.78
N ASN A 118 -6.03 -14.32 -8.79
CA ASN A 118 -5.41 -13.02 -9.03
C ASN A 118 -4.13 -13.18 -9.87
N PRO A 119 -4.02 -12.50 -11.04
CA PRO A 119 -2.88 -12.68 -11.94
C PRO A 119 -1.54 -12.26 -11.30
N THR A 120 -1.54 -11.17 -10.50
CA THR A 120 -0.33 -10.69 -9.83
C THR A 120 0.16 -11.70 -8.79
N VAL A 121 -0.74 -12.26 -7.97
CA VAL A 121 -0.39 -13.31 -7.00
C VAL A 121 0.19 -14.52 -7.71
N LYS A 122 -0.39 -14.94 -8.83
CA LYS A 122 0.12 -16.07 -9.61
C LYS A 122 1.53 -15.84 -10.14
N SER A 123 1.76 -14.69 -10.76
CA SER A 123 3.07 -14.36 -11.34
C SER A 123 4.14 -14.23 -10.25
N GLU A 124 3.82 -13.64 -9.11
CA GLU A 124 4.76 -13.50 -8.00
C GLU A 124 5.09 -14.85 -7.33
N ILE A 125 4.12 -15.77 -7.18
CA ILE A 125 4.37 -17.14 -6.70
C ILE A 125 5.37 -17.85 -7.60
N GLN A 126 5.22 -17.74 -8.92
CA GLN A 126 6.14 -18.34 -9.89
C GLN A 126 7.53 -17.71 -9.83
N MET A 127 7.63 -16.38 -9.82
CA MET A 127 8.91 -15.68 -9.75
C MET A 127 9.71 -15.97 -8.47
N ARG A 128 9.03 -16.28 -7.36
CA ARG A 128 9.67 -16.56 -6.06
C ARG A 128 9.89 -18.03 -5.79
N ASN A 129 9.54 -18.92 -6.72
CA ASN A 129 9.62 -20.38 -6.54
C ASN A 129 8.86 -20.90 -5.30
N PHE A 130 7.74 -20.30 -4.96
CA PHE A 130 6.88 -20.73 -3.85
C PHE A 130 5.92 -21.86 -4.22
N GLU A 131 6.12 -22.55 -5.36
CA GLU A 131 5.16 -23.47 -5.96
C GLU A 131 4.62 -24.55 -4.99
N THR A 132 5.44 -25.04 -4.07
CA THR A 132 5.07 -26.12 -3.13
C THR A 132 4.83 -25.63 -1.71
N SER A 133 5.25 -24.41 -1.34
CA SER A 133 5.16 -23.89 0.03
C SER A 133 5.01 -22.38 0.02
N ILE A 134 3.77 -21.92 -0.09
CA ILE A 134 3.44 -20.49 -0.11
C ILE A 134 3.27 -20.00 1.34
N PRO A 135 4.05 -19.02 1.81
CA PRO A 135 3.81 -18.41 3.11
C PRO A 135 2.41 -17.79 3.17
N VAL A 136 1.67 -18.03 4.25
CA VAL A 136 0.30 -17.51 4.41
C VAL A 136 0.27 -15.98 4.33
N GLY A 137 1.22 -15.30 4.98
CA GLY A 137 1.33 -13.84 4.91
C GLY A 137 1.50 -13.35 3.49
N PHE A 138 2.37 -14.01 2.69
CA PHE A 138 2.54 -13.70 1.29
C PHE A 138 1.25 -13.94 0.49
N PHE A 139 0.53 -15.01 0.76
CA PHE A 139 -0.72 -15.30 0.07
C PHE A 139 -1.83 -14.30 0.40
N CYS A 140 -1.83 -13.76 1.61
CA CYS A 140 -2.87 -12.86 2.13
C CYS A 140 -2.55 -11.36 1.95
N TYR A 141 -1.35 -10.97 1.47
CA TYR A 141 -0.99 -9.55 1.36
C TYR A 141 -1.96 -8.70 0.52
N PRO A 142 -2.67 -9.24 -0.51
CA PRO A 142 -3.64 -8.42 -1.23
C PRO A 142 -4.82 -7.96 -0.37
N ILE A 143 -5.15 -8.74 0.67
CA ILE A 143 -6.20 -8.38 1.64
C ILE A 143 -5.69 -7.26 2.54
N SER A 144 -4.44 -7.35 3.00
CA SER A 144 -3.80 -6.27 3.78
C SER A 144 -3.73 -4.97 2.99
N GLN A 145 -3.34 -5.03 1.71
CA GLN A 145 -3.33 -3.86 0.85
C GLN A 145 -4.73 -3.23 0.68
N ALA A 146 -5.76 -4.06 0.60
CA ALA A 146 -7.14 -3.59 0.56
C ALA A 146 -7.52 -2.88 1.88
N ALA A 147 -7.09 -3.39 3.02
CA ALA A 147 -7.30 -2.77 4.32
C ALA A 147 -6.59 -1.42 4.42
N ASP A 148 -5.33 -1.34 3.97
CA ASP A 148 -4.57 -0.08 3.94
C ASP A 148 -5.33 1.00 3.17
N ILE A 149 -5.79 0.70 1.96
CA ILE A 149 -6.47 1.67 1.08
C ILE A 149 -7.80 2.14 1.69
N THR A 150 -8.58 1.22 2.22
CA THR A 150 -9.92 1.54 2.74
C THR A 150 -9.90 2.23 4.09
N ALA A 151 -8.94 1.91 4.96
CA ALA A 151 -8.79 2.55 6.28
C ALA A 151 -8.56 4.06 6.16
N PHE A 152 -7.77 4.48 5.19
CA PHE A 152 -7.49 5.90 4.93
C PHE A 152 -8.51 6.57 4.01
N HIS A 153 -9.57 5.86 3.58
CA HIS A 153 -10.53 6.36 2.58
C HIS A 153 -9.86 6.91 1.33
N ALA A 154 -8.76 6.29 0.90
CA ALA A 154 -7.98 6.77 -0.22
C ALA A 154 -8.81 6.79 -1.52
N THR A 155 -8.88 7.95 -2.15
CA THR A 155 -9.56 8.14 -3.44
C THR A 155 -8.62 7.98 -4.62
N THR A 156 -7.31 8.05 -4.35
CA THR A 156 -6.25 7.92 -5.35
C THR A 156 -5.10 7.10 -4.80
N VAL A 157 -4.74 6.05 -5.51
CA VAL A 157 -3.61 5.18 -5.19
C VAL A 157 -2.70 5.14 -6.42
N PRO A 158 -1.63 5.92 -6.48
CA PRO A 158 -0.66 5.87 -7.57
C PRO A 158 0.08 4.54 -7.55
N VAL A 159 -0.14 3.71 -8.57
CA VAL A 159 0.47 2.38 -8.70
C VAL A 159 0.96 2.15 -10.14
N GLY A 160 1.90 1.22 -10.30
CA GLY A 160 2.25 0.69 -11.61
C GLY A 160 1.13 -0.20 -12.19
N GLU A 161 1.18 -0.47 -13.49
CA GLU A 161 0.19 -1.31 -14.19
C GLU A 161 0.10 -2.73 -13.61
N ASP A 162 1.21 -3.25 -13.12
CA ASP A 162 1.33 -4.57 -12.48
C ASP A 162 0.50 -4.70 -11.19
N GLN A 163 0.19 -3.57 -10.53
CA GLN A 163 -0.62 -3.53 -9.29
C GLN A 163 -2.12 -3.32 -9.54
N MET A 164 -2.53 -3.02 -10.77
CA MET A 164 -3.94 -2.83 -11.11
C MET A 164 -4.85 -4.02 -10.72
N PRO A 165 -4.44 -5.31 -10.89
CA PRO A 165 -5.25 -6.44 -10.47
C PRO A 165 -5.49 -6.51 -8.95
N MET A 166 -4.61 -5.90 -8.14
CA MET A 166 -4.78 -5.82 -6.69
C MET A 166 -5.88 -4.82 -6.31
N LEU A 167 -5.92 -3.66 -6.97
CA LEU A 167 -6.98 -2.69 -6.79
C LEU A 167 -8.36 -3.27 -7.19
N CYS A 168 -8.41 -4.14 -8.20
CA CYS A 168 -9.63 -4.84 -8.59
C CYS A 168 -10.21 -5.72 -7.47
N LEU A 169 -9.40 -6.19 -6.52
CA LEU A 169 -9.88 -6.96 -5.37
C LEU A 169 -10.83 -6.11 -4.50
N LEU A 170 -10.54 -4.82 -4.34
CA LEU A 170 -11.37 -3.86 -3.60
C LEU A 170 -12.77 -3.71 -4.21
N TYR A 171 -12.83 -3.48 -5.53
CA TYR A 171 -14.09 -3.20 -6.22
C TYR A 171 -15.01 -4.41 -6.35
N THR A 172 -14.46 -5.60 -6.28
CA THR A 172 -15.20 -6.84 -6.49
C THR A 172 -15.48 -7.60 -5.19
N SER A 173 -15.05 -7.08 -4.04
CA SER A 173 -15.51 -7.58 -2.73
C SER A 173 -16.97 -7.20 -2.54
N PRO A 174 -17.85 -8.12 -2.05
CA PRO A 174 -19.21 -7.75 -1.75
C PRO A 174 -19.18 -6.61 -0.72
N SER A 175 -19.66 -5.44 -1.12
CA SER A 175 -19.94 -4.37 -0.16
C SER A 175 -20.90 -4.93 0.87
N PRO A 176 -20.67 -4.76 2.17
CA PRO A 176 -21.69 -5.07 3.16
C PRO A 176 -22.93 -4.26 2.80
N ARG A 177 -24.02 -4.98 2.49
CA ARG A 177 -25.34 -4.39 2.30
C ARG A 177 -25.93 -4.05 3.64
#